data_cc787e751c4826eefa87207e6ef4fba6
#
_entry.id   cc787e751c4826eefa87207e6ef4fba6
#
_cell.length_a   1.000
_cell.length_b   1.000
_cell.length_c   1.000
_cell.angle_alpha   90.00
_cell.angle_beta   90.00
_cell.angle_gamma   90.00
#
_symmetry.space_group_name_H-M   'P 1'
#
loop_
_entity.id
_entity.type
_entity.pdbx_description
1 polymer ?
#
loop_
_entity_poly.entity_id
_entity_poly.type
_entity_poly.pdbx_seq_one_letter_code
_entity_poly.pdbx_strand_id
1 'polypeptide(L)'
;MKQKKIVIINKEKIFSKNNNFYCDNVDLKSIPEGLAEDFDVSIIAVKSKLQRAHSINLKNVKIASNLLQFLFNIFKTFKHKDTNYLIISVTPYSFFAYLLLFFFRKNIYIYLRSNGYEEYKAILGVFGPLIYHIMYNVVTFRSKIISCQERLVKKKNYNLVFPSELDVNWMKDETKPLLDKPRLLYVGRIKIEKGIYSLIKILDEIDDDLSLSIAGKDEGNNINNKKINLLGFQQETLSLINTYDVHNITILPSFTEAHPKVVDESLARVRPVIIFDEINHIVKKKYGLFISKRNSKSLLETIKFIMNNYSDIQKDIKKNKLPTKKEFILDIKKILN
;
A
#
# COMPACT_ATOMS: atom_id res chain seq x y z
N MET A 1 -19.06 -16.49 24.35
CA MET A 1 -18.28 -15.29 24.75
C MET A 1 -18.62 -14.14 23.80
N LYS A 2 -18.85 -12.89 24.31
CA LYS A 2 -19.01 -11.72 23.43
C LYS A 2 -17.67 -11.45 22.75
N GLN A 3 -17.64 -11.44 21.42
CA GLN A 3 -16.45 -11.08 20.67
C GLN A 3 -16.04 -9.64 21.01
N LYS A 4 -14.74 -9.40 21.22
CA LYS A 4 -14.17 -8.08 21.47
C LYS A 4 -14.44 -7.21 20.23
N LYS A 5 -14.83 -5.95 20.46
CA LYS A 5 -15.17 -5.03 19.37
C LYS A 5 -13.97 -4.23 18.89
N ILE A 6 -13.83 -4.13 17.57
CA ILE A 6 -12.82 -3.27 16.92
C ILE A 6 -13.54 -2.27 16.00
N VAL A 7 -13.23 -0.99 16.21
CA VAL A 7 -13.69 0.09 15.33
C VAL A 7 -12.49 0.62 14.54
N ILE A 8 -12.51 0.40 13.23
CA ILE A 8 -11.48 0.89 12.32
C ILE A 8 -11.90 2.26 11.81
N ILE A 9 -11.01 3.24 11.99
CA ILE A 9 -11.24 4.64 11.64
C ILE A 9 -10.27 5.05 10.55
N ASN A 10 -10.79 5.46 9.39
CA ASN A 10 -9.97 5.91 8.26
C ASN A 10 -10.66 7.04 7.49
N LYS A 11 -9.88 8.02 7.00
CA LYS A 11 -10.33 9.07 6.08
C LYS A 11 -10.60 8.54 4.66
N GLU A 12 -10.23 7.32 4.33
CA GLU A 12 -10.39 6.74 2.99
C GLU A 12 -11.84 6.83 2.52
N LYS A 13 -12.00 7.09 1.21
CA LYS A 13 -13.32 7.24 0.60
C LYS A 13 -13.91 5.87 0.25
N ILE A 14 -15.08 5.55 0.82
CA ILE A 14 -15.85 4.35 0.50
C ILE A 14 -17.04 4.73 -0.36
N PHE A 15 -17.20 4.04 -1.48
CA PHE A 15 -18.37 4.06 -2.33
C PHE A 15 -19.38 3.01 -1.86
N SER A 16 -20.67 3.35 -1.85
CA SER A 16 -21.73 2.41 -1.48
C SER A 16 -22.76 2.33 -2.59
N LYS A 17 -23.13 1.11 -3.00
CA LYS A 17 -24.20 0.80 -3.95
C LYS A 17 -24.88 -0.51 -3.52
N ASN A 18 -26.21 -0.48 -3.35
CA ASN A 18 -27.02 -1.66 -3.00
C ASN A 18 -26.44 -2.45 -1.78
N ASN A 19 -26.12 -1.75 -0.70
CA ASN A 19 -25.50 -2.29 0.51
C ASN A 19 -24.12 -2.95 0.32
N ASN A 20 -23.53 -2.85 -0.85
CA ASN A 20 -22.13 -3.23 -1.08
C ASN A 20 -21.23 -2.01 -0.94
N PHE A 21 -20.05 -2.23 -0.38
CA PHE A 21 -19.07 -1.19 -0.09
C PHE A 21 -17.80 -1.43 -0.89
N TYR A 22 -17.18 -0.34 -1.39
CA TYR A 22 -15.98 -0.42 -2.23
C TYR A 22 -14.97 0.64 -1.81
N CYS A 23 -13.69 0.29 -1.75
CA CYS A 23 -12.55 1.19 -1.46
C CYS A 23 -11.44 1.03 -2.51
N ASP A 24 -10.50 1.99 -2.57
CA ASP A 24 -9.31 1.86 -3.42
C ASP A 24 -8.09 1.36 -2.63
N ASN A 25 -8.18 1.32 -1.31
CA ASN A 25 -7.09 0.94 -0.43
C ASN A 25 -7.26 -0.50 0.03
N VAL A 26 -6.37 -1.37 -0.41
CA VAL A 26 -6.39 -2.81 -0.07
C VAL A 26 -6.30 -3.05 1.43
N ASP A 27 -5.53 -2.23 2.19
CA ASP A 27 -5.46 -2.39 3.65
C ASP A 27 -6.81 -2.14 4.33
N LEU A 28 -7.64 -1.23 3.78
CA LEU A 28 -8.99 -0.98 4.29
C LEU A 28 -9.98 -2.11 3.96
N LYS A 29 -9.62 -3.02 3.06
CA LYS A 29 -10.31 -4.28 2.81
C LYS A 29 -9.73 -5.40 3.68
N SER A 30 -8.43 -5.66 3.53
CA SER A 30 -7.78 -6.86 4.06
C SER A 30 -7.71 -6.88 5.59
N ILE A 31 -7.41 -5.74 6.22
CA ILE A 31 -7.33 -5.67 7.69
C ILE A 31 -8.71 -5.93 8.33
N PRO A 32 -9.78 -5.20 7.97
CA PRO A 32 -11.08 -5.43 8.57
C PRO A 32 -11.65 -6.83 8.31
N GLU A 33 -11.53 -7.34 7.08
CA GLU A 33 -12.00 -8.68 6.72
C GLU A 33 -11.25 -9.76 7.50
N GLY A 34 -9.91 -9.66 7.58
CA GLY A 34 -9.11 -10.61 8.35
C GLY A 34 -9.36 -10.56 9.86
N LEU A 35 -9.64 -9.37 10.42
CA LEU A 35 -10.00 -9.22 11.83
C LEU A 35 -11.41 -9.73 12.14
N ALA A 36 -12.34 -9.69 11.17
CA ALA A 36 -13.73 -10.09 11.38
C ALA A 36 -13.91 -11.60 11.63
N GLU A 37 -12.88 -12.42 11.42
CA GLU A 37 -12.86 -13.82 11.80
C GLU A 37 -12.95 -14.02 13.33
N ASP A 38 -12.32 -13.12 14.13
CA ASP A 38 -12.19 -13.28 15.57
C ASP A 38 -12.83 -12.13 16.36
N PHE A 39 -13.15 -11.01 15.73
CA PHE A 39 -13.65 -9.78 16.36
C PHE A 39 -14.96 -9.27 15.73
N ASP A 40 -15.76 -8.55 16.52
CA ASP A 40 -16.86 -7.73 15.97
C ASP A 40 -16.27 -6.45 15.37
N VAL A 41 -16.08 -6.43 14.04
CA VAL A 41 -15.42 -5.34 13.34
C VAL A 41 -16.43 -4.37 12.74
N SER A 42 -16.18 -3.07 12.91
CA SER A 42 -16.88 -2.01 12.19
C SER A 42 -15.90 -1.01 11.59
N ILE A 43 -16.24 -0.47 10.41
CA ILE A 43 -15.47 0.58 9.72
C ILE A 43 -16.24 1.90 9.82
N ILE A 44 -15.49 2.99 10.08
CA ILE A 44 -15.98 4.36 9.95
C ILE A 44 -15.06 5.07 8.95
N ALA A 45 -15.66 5.51 7.83
CA ALA A 45 -14.93 6.10 6.69
C ALA A 45 -15.71 7.26 6.06
N VAL A 46 -15.14 7.87 5.03
CA VAL A 46 -15.74 9.02 4.32
C VAL A 46 -16.46 8.56 3.05
N LYS A 47 -17.57 9.22 2.69
CA LYS A 47 -18.37 8.91 1.51
C LYS A 47 -17.62 9.24 0.21
N SER A 48 -17.62 8.32 -0.74
CA SER A 48 -17.21 8.54 -2.13
C SER A 48 -18.42 8.78 -3.02
N LYS A 49 -18.30 9.70 -3.97
CA LYS A 49 -19.25 9.85 -5.08
C LYS A 49 -18.90 8.94 -6.26
N LEU A 50 -17.64 8.54 -6.39
CA LEU A 50 -17.11 7.72 -7.48
C LEU A 50 -17.00 6.27 -7.04
N GLN A 51 -17.26 5.35 -7.97
CA GLN A 51 -17.06 3.93 -7.76
C GLN A 51 -15.58 3.64 -7.45
N ARG A 52 -15.34 2.70 -6.53
CA ARG A 52 -14.02 2.29 -6.07
C ARG A 52 -13.70 0.87 -6.54
N ALA A 53 -12.43 0.48 -6.44
CA ALA A 53 -11.90 -0.72 -7.07
C ALA A 53 -12.22 -2.02 -6.31
N HIS A 54 -12.00 -2.04 -4.99
CA HIS A 54 -12.07 -3.26 -4.18
C HIS A 54 -13.36 -3.33 -3.37
N SER A 55 -14.12 -4.41 -3.49
CA SER A 55 -15.28 -4.70 -2.63
C SER A 55 -14.84 -5.03 -1.20
N ILE A 56 -15.58 -4.54 -0.21
CA ILE A 56 -15.39 -4.82 1.21
C ILE A 56 -16.52 -5.76 1.67
N ASN A 57 -16.15 -6.94 2.12
CA ASN A 57 -17.13 -7.93 2.62
C ASN A 57 -17.33 -7.80 4.14
N LEU A 58 -17.98 -6.72 4.56
CA LEU A 58 -18.32 -6.45 5.96
C LEU A 58 -19.71 -5.87 6.08
N LYS A 59 -20.43 -6.29 7.13
CA LYS A 59 -21.80 -5.82 7.44
C LYS A 59 -21.80 -4.42 8.07
N ASN A 60 -20.82 -4.12 8.92
CA ASN A 60 -20.81 -2.93 9.76
C ASN A 60 -19.91 -1.83 9.19
N VAL A 61 -20.32 -1.21 8.08
CA VAL A 61 -19.61 -0.08 7.46
C VAL A 61 -20.45 1.20 7.61
N LYS A 62 -19.90 2.22 8.27
CA LYS A 62 -20.51 3.53 8.45
C LYS A 62 -19.78 4.57 7.63
N ILE A 63 -20.49 5.23 6.74
CA ILE A 63 -19.93 6.22 5.83
C ILE A 63 -20.43 7.60 6.25
N ALA A 64 -19.51 8.57 6.34
CA ALA A 64 -19.80 9.95 6.70
C ALA A 64 -19.60 10.89 5.53
N SER A 65 -20.51 11.84 5.34
CA SER A 65 -20.42 12.86 4.29
C SER A 65 -19.55 14.06 4.71
N ASN A 66 -19.40 14.30 6.02
CA ASN A 66 -18.61 15.39 6.59
C ASN A 66 -17.98 14.99 7.93
N LEU A 67 -17.12 15.87 8.48
CA LEU A 67 -16.41 15.63 9.72
C LEU A 67 -17.33 15.45 10.93
N LEU A 68 -18.39 16.25 11.05
CA LEU A 68 -19.33 16.16 12.18
C LEU A 68 -20.03 14.80 12.20
N GLN A 69 -20.53 14.35 11.06
CA GLN A 69 -21.14 13.02 10.92
C GLN A 69 -20.14 11.92 11.20
N PHE A 70 -18.86 12.09 10.80
CA PHE A 70 -17.79 11.14 11.06
C PHE A 70 -17.55 10.99 12.57
N LEU A 71 -17.42 12.09 13.29
CA LEU A 71 -17.25 12.10 14.75
C LEU A 71 -18.49 11.55 15.48
N PHE A 72 -19.69 11.89 15.00
CA PHE A 72 -20.94 11.35 15.55
C PHE A 72 -21.03 9.82 15.38
N ASN A 73 -20.62 9.29 14.23
CA ASN A 73 -20.54 7.85 14.01
C ASN A 73 -19.57 7.16 14.97
N ILE A 74 -18.45 7.81 15.30
CA ILE A 74 -17.50 7.31 16.31
C ILE A 74 -18.16 7.34 17.70
N PHE A 75 -18.76 8.46 18.07
CA PHE A 75 -19.42 8.64 19.38
C PHE A 75 -20.50 7.56 19.62
N LYS A 76 -21.30 7.23 18.60
CA LYS A 76 -22.30 6.16 18.68
C LYS A 76 -21.72 4.77 19.04
N THR A 77 -20.41 4.54 18.85
CA THR A 77 -19.76 3.26 19.21
C THR A 77 -19.42 3.18 20.70
N PHE A 78 -19.47 4.28 21.45
CA PHE A 78 -19.08 4.35 22.86
C PHE A 78 -19.98 3.55 23.82
N LYS A 79 -21.14 3.13 23.37
CA LYS A 79 -22.07 2.27 24.10
C LYS A 79 -21.45 0.90 24.49
N HIS A 80 -20.42 0.46 23.75
CA HIS A 80 -19.70 -0.78 24.01
C HIS A 80 -18.44 -0.48 24.84
N LYS A 81 -18.37 -1.03 26.06
CA LYS A 81 -17.26 -0.76 27.00
C LYS A 81 -15.91 -1.26 26.49
N ASP A 82 -15.84 -2.52 26.01
CA ASP A 82 -14.60 -3.18 25.58
C ASP A 82 -14.39 -3.04 24.08
N THR A 83 -14.12 -1.81 23.63
CA THR A 83 -13.88 -1.48 22.23
C THR A 83 -12.47 -0.96 22.00
N ASN A 84 -11.73 -1.60 21.10
CA ASN A 84 -10.47 -1.09 20.60
C ASN A 84 -10.72 -0.24 19.35
N TYR A 85 -10.03 0.89 19.27
CA TYR A 85 -10.11 1.81 18.13
C TYR A 85 -8.81 1.80 17.34
N LEU A 86 -8.85 1.31 16.12
CA LEU A 86 -7.71 1.29 15.20
C LEU A 86 -7.82 2.44 14.20
N ILE A 87 -7.01 3.47 14.40
CA ILE A 87 -6.91 4.60 13.48
C ILE A 87 -5.86 4.24 12.40
N ILE A 88 -6.22 4.31 11.13
CA ILE A 88 -5.29 4.08 10.01
C ILE A 88 -4.88 5.43 9.42
N SER A 89 -3.58 5.73 9.49
CA SER A 89 -2.91 6.95 9.03
C SER A 89 -3.28 8.23 9.82
N VAL A 90 -2.33 9.15 9.88
CA VAL A 90 -2.51 10.47 10.51
C VAL A 90 -3.02 11.46 9.46
N THR A 91 -4.23 11.97 9.67
CA THR A 91 -4.93 12.91 8.79
C THR A 91 -5.76 13.88 9.63
N PRO A 92 -6.30 15.00 9.10
CA PRO A 92 -7.18 15.87 9.89
C PRO A 92 -8.39 15.12 10.48
N TYR A 93 -9.01 14.21 9.74
CA TYR A 93 -10.13 13.41 10.25
C TYR A 93 -9.73 12.50 11.40
N SER A 94 -8.58 11.81 11.26
CA SER A 94 -8.07 10.92 12.32
C SER A 94 -7.56 11.71 13.53
N PHE A 95 -7.06 12.94 13.33
CA PHE A 95 -6.69 13.85 14.41
C PHE A 95 -7.90 14.21 15.28
N PHE A 96 -8.99 14.67 14.70
CA PHE A 96 -10.20 14.96 15.45
C PHE A 96 -10.85 13.72 16.06
N ALA A 97 -10.80 12.59 15.35
CA ALA A 97 -11.23 11.30 15.91
C ALA A 97 -10.42 10.92 17.15
N TYR A 98 -9.10 11.09 17.10
CA TYR A 98 -8.22 10.84 18.25
C TYR A 98 -8.58 11.74 19.43
N LEU A 99 -8.76 13.05 19.23
CA LEU A 99 -9.15 13.97 20.31
C LEU A 99 -10.44 13.49 20.99
N LEU A 100 -11.46 13.15 20.20
CA LEU A 100 -12.71 12.62 20.74
C LEU A 100 -12.48 11.35 21.56
N LEU A 101 -11.75 10.37 21.04
CA LEU A 101 -11.43 9.12 21.73
C LEU A 101 -10.58 9.34 23.00
N PHE A 102 -9.64 10.26 22.95
CA PHE A 102 -8.77 10.63 24.04
C PHE A 102 -9.55 11.21 25.24
N PHE A 103 -10.44 12.16 24.99
CA PHE A 103 -11.29 12.76 26.04
C PHE A 103 -12.18 11.71 26.71
N PHE A 104 -12.65 10.72 25.97
CA PHE A 104 -13.46 9.62 26.51
C PHE A 104 -12.63 8.41 26.97
N ARG A 105 -11.29 8.57 27.12
CA ARG A 105 -10.36 7.56 27.64
C ARG A 105 -10.48 6.19 26.95
N LYS A 106 -10.67 6.17 25.62
CA LYS A 106 -10.79 4.95 24.84
C LYS A 106 -9.43 4.30 24.57
N ASN A 107 -9.41 2.99 24.30
CA ASN A 107 -8.20 2.26 23.94
C ASN A 107 -7.89 2.50 22.47
N ILE A 108 -6.79 3.22 22.17
CA ILE A 108 -6.47 3.73 20.85
C ILE A 108 -5.20 3.07 20.30
N TYR A 109 -5.31 2.56 19.09
CA TYR A 109 -4.20 2.09 18.27
C TYR A 109 -4.07 3.00 17.05
N ILE A 110 -2.84 3.34 16.65
CA ILE A 110 -2.56 4.08 15.42
C ILE A 110 -1.69 3.26 14.50
N TYR A 111 -2.13 3.03 13.26
CA TYR A 111 -1.35 2.35 12.24
C TYR A 111 -0.74 3.36 11.27
N LEU A 112 0.60 3.47 11.31
CA LEU A 112 1.41 4.33 10.44
C LEU A 112 1.86 3.50 9.23
N ARG A 113 1.33 3.82 8.05
CA ARG A 113 1.56 3.06 6.81
C ARG A 113 2.27 3.84 5.71
N SER A 114 2.43 5.14 5.86
CA SER A 114 3.04 6.03 4.87
C SER A 114 3.82 7.14 5.54
N ASN A 115 4.75 7.77 4.80
CA ASN A 115 5.50 8.91 5.28
C ASN A 115 4.67 10.20 5.14
N GLY A 116 3.90 10.50 6.17
CA GLY A 116 3.05 11.70 6.17
C GLY A 116 3.82 13.01 6.09
N TYR A 117 5.09 13.06 6.51
CA TYR A 117 5.92 14.26 6.32
C TYR A 117 6.13 14.58 4.84
N GLU A 118 6.45 13.56 4.03
CA GLU A 118 6.62 13.71 2.58
C GLU A 118 5.29 13.97 1.88
N GLU A 119 4.23 13.25 2.26
CA GLU A 119 2.88 13.46 1.71
C GLU A 119 2.37 14.89 1.94
N TYR A 120 2.50 15.40 3.17
CA TYR A 120 2.05 16.75 3.50
C TYR A 120 2.94 17.82 2.89
N LYS A 121 4.25 17.56 2.73
CA LYS A 121 5.13 18.44 1.97
C LYS A 121 4.68 18.57 0.51
N ALA A 122 4.28 17.47 -0.11
CA ALA A 122 3.78 17.47 -1.49
C ALA A 122 2.43 18.19 -1.64
N ILE A 123 1.54 18.12 -0.61
CA ILE A 123 0.20 18.72 -0.65
C ILE A 123 0.20 20.21 -0.27
N LEU A 124 0.96 20.58 0.78
CA LEU A 124 0.92 21.89 1.43
C LEU A 124 2.25 22.66 1.38
N GLY A 125 3.22 22.16 0.59
CA GLY A 125 4.54 22.76 0.47
C GLY A 125 5.32 22.77 1.79
N VAL A 126 6.05 23.84 2.04
CA VAL A 126 7.00 23.98 3.17
C VAL A 126 6.31 23.84 4.54
N PHE A 127 5.06 24.26 4.68
CA PHE A 127 4.30 24.19 5.93
C PHE A 127 3.72 22.79 6.21
N GLY A 128 3.63 21.95 5.18
CA GLY A 128 3.05 20.60 5.30
C GLY A 128 3.69 19.73 6.38
N PRO A 129 5.01 19.59 6.44
CA PRO A 129 5.70 18.82 7.47
C PRO A 129 5.43 19.30 8.90
N LEU A 130 5.30 20.61 9.12
CA LEU A 130 5.00 21.19 10.42
C LEU A 130 3.58 20.81 10.87
N ILE A 131 2.59 20.97 10.01
CA ILE A 131 1.20 20.59 10.28
C ILE A 131 1.11 19.10 10.58
N TYR A 132 1.77 18.27 9.77
CA TYR A 132 1.81 16.83 10.03
C TYR A 132 2.48 16.51 11.38
N HIS A 133 3.57 17.19 11.71
CA HIS A 133 4.30 16.99 12.96
C HIS A 133 3.42 17.23 14.19
N ILE A 134 2.63 18.30 14.18
CA ILE A 134 1.68 18.61 15.25
C ILE A 134 0.64 17.49 15.37
N MET A 135 0.00 17.12 14.26
CA MET A 135 -0.98 16.03 14.28
C MET A 135 -0.38 14.70 14.73
N TYR A 136 0.81 14.35 14.24
CA TYR A 136 1.54 13.15 14.60
C TYR A 136 1.79 13.06 16.10
N ASN A 137 2.36 14.11 16.69
CA ASN A 137 2.68 14.13 18.12
C ASN A 137 1.44 13.98 18.99
N VAL A 138 0.35 14.66 18.63
CA VAL A 138 -0.92 14.57 19.35
C VAL A 138 -1.50 13.16 19.22
N VAL A 139 -1.66 12.63 18.00
CA VAL A 139 -2.29 11.33 17.76
C VAL A 139 -1.47 10.17 18.36
N THR A 140 -0.14 10.30 18.43
CA THR A 140 0.72 9.26 19.01
C THR A 140 0.95 9.41 20.51
N PHE A 141 0.40 10.44 21.16
CA PHE A 141 0.69 10.74 22.57
C PHE A 141 0.29 9.61 23.53
N ARG A 142 -0.91 9.04 23.37
CA ARG A 142 -1.41 7.92 24.19
C ARG A 142 -1.90 6.73 23.37
N SER A 143 -1.54 6.68 22.10
CA SER A 143 -1.87 5.54 21.24
C SER A 143 -0.82 4.44 21.34
N LYS A 144 -1.25 3.18 21.23
CA LYS A 144 -0.36 2.07 20.90
C LYS A 144 -0.02 2.15 19.41
N ILE A 145 1.27 2.27 19.07
CA ILE A 145 1.72 2.52 17.71
C ILE A 145 1.98 1.19 17.00
N ILE A 146 1.40 1.06 15.81
CA ILE A 146 1.68 0.01 14.84
C ILE A 146 2.30 0.70 13.62
N SER A 147 3.34 0.14 13.03
CA SER A 147 4.00 0.72 11.86
C SER A 147 4.43 -0.35 10.87
N CYS A 148 4.39 -0.03 9.58
CA CYS A 148 4.95 -0.89 8.54
C CYS A 148 6.46 -0.67 8.32
N GLN A 149 7.05 0.35 8.96
CA GLN A 149 8.46 0.68 8.83
C GLN A 149 8.95 1.51 10.01
N GLU A 150 10.16 1.22 10.51
CA GLU A 150 10.77 1.90 11.65
C GLU A 150 10.91 3.41 11.45
N ARG A 151 11.33 3.84 10.26
CA ARG A 151 11.55 5.27 9.95
C ARG A 151 10.30 6.14 10.05
N LEU A 152 9.11 5.55 10.07
CA LEU A 152 7.85 6.28 10.24
C LEU A 152 7.60 6.63 11.70
N VAL A 153 8.31 6.01 12.63
CA VAL A 153 8.07 6.16 14.07
C VAL A 153 9.18 6.98 14.71
N LYS A 154 8.79 8.02 15.43
CA LYS A 154 9.71 8.86 16.24
C LYS A 154 9.68 8.51 17.74
N LYS A 155 8.97 7.45 18.13
CA LYS A 155 8.83 7.00 19.52
C LYS A 155 9.46 5.64 19.72
N LYS A 156 9.91 5.33 20.95
CA LYS A 156 10.61 4.08 21.27
C LYS A 156 9.70 2.85 21.30
N ASN A 157 8.42 3.02 21.72
CA ASN A 157 7.49 1.89 21.87
C ASN A 157 6.53 1.81 20.69
N TYR A 158 6.75 0.84 19.83
CA TYR A 158 5.91 0.55 18.66
C TYR A 158 5.99 -0.92 18.29
N ASN A 159 5.00 -1.38 17.53
CA ASN A 159 4.97 -2.71 16.94
C ASN A 159 5.17 -2.61 15.43
N LEU A 160 6.08 -3.41 14.89
CA LEU A 160 6.25 -3.54 13.44
C LEU A 160 5.34 -4.62 12.90
N VAL A 161 4.70 -4.33 11.77
CA VAL A 161 3.93 -5.28 10.96
C VAL A 161 4.28 -5.09 9.50
N PHE A 162 4.29 -6.15 8.72
CA PHE A 162 4.66 -6.11 7.31
C PHE A 162 3.43 -6.36 6.44
N PRO A 163 2.78 -5.30 5.91
CA PRO A 163 1.57 -5.46 5.10
C PRO A 163 1.85 -6.27 3.84
N SER A 164 1.07 -7.31 3.64
CA SER A 164 1.18 -8.22 2.49
C SER A 164 -0.19 -8.69 2.04
N GLU A 165 -0.34 -8.95 0.74
CA GLU A 165 -1.48 -9.64 0.14
C GLU A 165 -1.09 -11.03 -0.39
N LEU A 166 0.17 -11.45 -0.16
CA LEU A 166 0.64 -12.74 -0.63
C LEU A 166 -0.10 -13.88 0.08
N ASP A 167 -0.71 -14.74 -0.70
CA ASP A 167 -1.29 -16.00 -0.27
C ASP A 167 -0.60 -17.19 -0.96
N VAL A 168 -1.13 -18.37 -0.78
CA VAL A 168 -0.60 -19.61 -1.36
C VAL A 168 -0.55 -19.58 -2.90
N ASN A 169 -1.44 -18.82 -3.57
CA ASN A 169 -1.48 -18.76 -5.02
C ASN A 169 -0.26 -18.01 -5.60
N TRP A 170 0.24 -17.02 -4.87
CA TRP A 170 1.44 -16.28 -5.28
C TRP A 170 2.72 -17.14 -5.27
N MET A 171 2.76 -18.20 -4.49
CA MET A 171 3.93 -19.07 -4.27
C MET A 171 3.89 -20.36 -5.10
N LYS A 172 2.79 -20.60 -5.84
CA LYS A 172 2.61 -21.80 -6.67
C LYS A 172 2.89 -21.51 -8.14
N ASP A 173 3.16 -22.59 -8.88
CA ASP A 173 3.18 -22.62 -10.35
C ASP A 173 4.06 -21.49 -10.94
N GLU A 174 5.34 -21.44 -10.50
CA GLU A 174 6.31 -20.49 -11.05
C GLU A 174 6.48 -20.70 -12.55
N THR A 175 6.16 -19.67 -13.32
CA THR A 175 6.34 -19.67 -14.77
C THR A 175 7.71 -19.15 -15.14
N LYS A 176 8.42 -19.80 -16.05
CA LYS A 176 9.67 -19.27 -16.60
C LYS A 176 9.37 -18.08 -17.51
N PRO A 177 9.97 -16.90 -17.27
CA PRO A 177 9.75 -15.75 -18.14
C PRO A 177 10.44 -15.94 -19.47
N LEU A 178 9.89 -15.34 -20.52
CA LEU A 178 10.59 -15.18 -21.78
C LEU A 178 11.69 -14.13 -21.63
N LEU A 179 12.91 -14.46 -22.09
CA LEU A 179 14.10 -13.61 -21.96
C LEU A 179 14.64 -13.10 -23.30
N ASP A 180 13.84 -13.15 -24.35
CA ASP A 180 14.17 -12.66 -25.70
C ASP A 180 14.38 -11.13 -25.71
N LYS A 181 13.62 -10.39 -24.89
CA LYS A 181 13.75 -8.95 -24.69
C LYS A 181 13.26 -8.49 -23.32
N PRO A 182 13.66 -7.30 -22.87
CA PRO A 182 13.13 -6.72 -21.63
C PRO A 182 11.63 -6.40 -21.74
N ARG A 183 10.80 -7.05 -20.89
CA ARG A 183 9.38 -6.76 -20.69
C ARG A 183 9.19 -6.20 -19.30
N LEU A 184 9.15 -4.88 -19.23
CA LEU A 184 9.00 -4.17 -17.96
C LEU A 184 7.54 -4.16 -17.52
N LEU A 185 7.30 -4.32 -16.24
CA LEU A 185 5.98 -4.21 -15.61
C LEU A 185 5.97 -3.13 -14.54
N TYR A 186 5.03 -2.21 -14.64
CA TYR A 186 4.64 -1.33 -13.54
C TYR A 186 3.26 -1.73 -13.03
N VAL A 187 3.13 -1.91 -11.71
CA VAL A 187 1.85 -2.16 -11.04
C VAL A 187 1.58 -1.05 -10.04
N GLY A 188 0.46 -0.35 -10.21
CA GLY A 188 0.10 0.73 -9.30
C GLY A 188 -0.76 1.83 -9.91
N ARG A 189 -1.12 2.81 -9.09
CA ARG A 189 -1.90 3.97 -9.54
C ARG A 189 -1.05 4.86 -10.45
N ILE A 190 -1.64 5.35 -11.54
CA ILE A 190 -0.99 6.29 -12.45
C ILE A 190 -1.08 7.69 -11.83
N LYS A 191 -0.06 8.08 -11.06
CA LYS A 191 0.02 9.35 -10.33
C LYS A 191 1.42 9.92 -10.38
N ILE A 192 1.54 11.24 -10.20
CA ILE A 192 2.83 11.96 -10.25
C ILE A 192 3.79 11.43 -9.18
N GLU A 193 3.31 11.26 -7.95
CA GLU A 193 4.12 10.76 -6.83
C GLU A 193 4.61 9.31 -7.02
N LYS A 194 3.97 8.56 -7.92
CA LYS A 194 4.39 7.21 -8.33
C LYS A 194 5.44 7.21 -9.45
N GLY A 195 5.84 8.38 -9.94
CA GLY A 195 6.96 8.57 -10.85
C GLY A 195 6.77 8.01 -12.25
N ILE A 196 5.56 7.56 -12.62
CA ILE A 196 5.30 6.88 -13.89
C ILE A 196 5.58 7.79 -15.10
N TYR A 197 5.21 9.08 -15.01
CA TYR A 197 5.49 10.05 -16.10
C TYR A 197 6.98 10.33 -16.28
N SER A 198 7.76 10.31 -15.19
CA SER A 198 9.22 10.42 -15.26
C SER A 198 9.84 9.18 -15.91
N LEU A 199 9.32 7.98 -15.58
CA LEU A 199 9.74 6.74 -16.20
C LEU A 199 9.48 6.74 -17.71
N ILE A 200 8.30 7.19 -18.14
CA ILE A 200 7.94 7.26 -19.56
C ILE A 200 8.94 8.12 -20.32
N LYS A 201 9.27 9.32 -19.81
CA LYS A 201 10.29 10.20 -20.42
C LYS A 201 11.66 9.55 -20.55
N ILE A 202 12.09 8.80 -19.51
CA ILE A 202 13.35 8.06 -19.53
C ILE A 202 13.34 6.96 -20.60
N LEU A 203 12.21 6.25 -20.75
CA LEU A 203 12.07 5.18 -21.75
C LEU A 203 12.03 5.73 -23.19
N ASP A 204 11.56 6.95 -23.39
CA ASP A 204 11.58 7.62 -24.71
C ASP A 204 13.00 7.90 -25.19
N GLU A 205 13.96 8.06 -24.28
CA GLU A 205 15.38 8.30 -24.60
C GLU A 205 16.14 6.98 -24.89
N ILE A 206 15.53 5.80 -24.68
CA ILE A 206 16.17 4.50 -24.87
C ILE A 206 15.76 3.93 -26.23
N ASP A 207 16.69 3.68 -27.12
CA ASP A 207 16.41 3.11 -28.45
C ASP A 207 16.35 1.59 -28.49
N ASP A 208 16.71 0.91 -27.40
CA ASP A 208 16.68 -0.56 -27.30
C ASP A 208 15.22 -1.11 -27.43
N ASP A 209 15.08 -2.33 -27.98
CA ASP A 209 13.78 -3.02 -28.04
C ASP A 209 13.34 -3.50 -26.65
N LEU A 210 12.60 -2.66 -25.99
CA LEU A 210 11.97 -2.95 -24.69
C LEU A 210 10.53 -2.46 -24.66
N SER A 211 9.71 -3.05 -23.80
CA SER A 211 8.32 -2.64 -23.58
C SER A 211 8.02 -2.43 -22.11
N LEU A 212 7.11 -1.48 -21.81
CA LEU A 212 6.56 -1.26 -20.48
C LEU A 212 5.05 -1.54 -20.50
N SER A 213 4.61 -2.48 -19.68
CA SER A 213 3.19 -2.66 -19.40
C SER A 213 2.83 -1.97 -18.08
N ILE A 214 1.69 -1.29 -18.05
CA ILE A 214 1.18 -0.55 -16.90
C ILE A 214 -0.13 -1.21 -16.45
N ALA A 215 -0.08 -1.89 -15.30
CA ALA A 215 -1.25 -2.46 -14.63
C ALA A 215 -1.73 -1.51 -13.53
N GLY A 216 -2.76 -0.72 -13.82
CA GLY A 216 -3.29 0.27 -12.89
C GLY A 216 -4.47 1.02 -13.46
N LYS A 217 -5.18 1.73 -12.57
CA LYS A 217 -6.29 2.58 -13.01
C LYS A 217 -5.74 3.87 -13.61
N ASP A 218 -6.10 4.12 -14.85
CA ASP A 218 -5.88 5.43 -15.47
C ASP A 218 -6.96 6.41 -14.96
N GLU A 219 -6.53 7.58 -14.48
CA GLU A 219 -7.40 8.65 -14.04
C GLU A 219 -7.63 9.71 -15.16
N GLY A 220 -7.41 9.33 -16.44
CA GLY A 220 -7.74 10.18 -17.60
C GLY A 220 -6.54 10.87 -18.27
N ASN A 221 -5.33 10.36 -18.09
CA ASN A 221 -4.17 10.85 -18.79
C ASN A 221 -3.90 9.99 -20.03
N ASN A 222 -4.06 10.57 -21.22
CA ASN A 222 -3.74 9.91 -22.48
C ASN A 222 -2.23 9.62 -22.57
N ILE A 223 -1.80 8.44 -22.14
CA ILE A 223 -0.46 7.95 -22.37
C ILE A 223 -0.45 7.35 -23.78
N ASN A 224 0.03 8.11 -24.75
CA ASN A 224 0.20 7.67 -26.13
C ASN A 224 1.69 7.47 -26.43
N ASN A 225 2.18 6.24 -26.26
CA ASN A 225 3.57 5.88 -26.50
C ASN A 225 3.65 4.43 -27.01
N LYS A 226 4.38 4.20 -28.11
CA LYS A 226 4.48 2.90 -28.78
C LYS A 226 5.13 1.80 -27.91
N LYS A 227 5.97 2.17 -26.95
CA LYS A 227 6.62 1.23 -26.02
C LYS A 227 5.72 0.85 -24.83
N ILE A 228 4.56 1.53 -24.67
CA ILE A 228 3.71 1.41 -23.48
C ILE A 228 2.43 0.66 -23.80
N ASN A 229 2.13 -0.35 -22.99
CA ASN A 229 0.90 -1.11 -23.04
C ASN A 229 0.09 -0.89 -21.76
N LEU A 230 -1.10 -0.31 -21.86
CA LEU A 230 -2.00 -0.08 -20.73
C LEU A 230 -2.87 -1.33 -20.51
N LEU A 231 -2.62 -2.06 -19.43
CA LEU A 231 -3.36 -3.29 -19.08
C LEU A 231 -4.64 -3.00 -18.26
N GLY A 232 -4.83 -1.74 -17.84
CA GLY A 232 -5.92 -1.40 -16.94
C GLY A 232 -5.73 -1.95 -15.52
N PHE A 233 -6.78 -1.82 -14.71
CA PHE A 233 -6.77 -2.29 -13.33
C PHE A 233 -7.02 -3.80 -13.25
N GLN A 234 -6.09 -4.55 -12.66
CA GLN A 234 -6.19 -5.99 -12.42
C GLN A 234 -6.92 -6.23 -11.09
N GLN A 235 -8.18 -6.62 -11.17
CA GLN A 235 -9.02 -6.78 -9.97
C GLN A 235 -8.82 -8.14 -9.29
N GLU A 236 -8.62 -9.19 -10.07
CA GLU A 236 -8.49 -10.54 -9.57
C GLU A 236 -7.03 -10.93 -9.32
N THR A 237 -6.76 -11.62 -8.22
CA THR A 237 -5.42 -12.05 -7.84
C THR A 237 -4.75 -12.90 -8.92
N LEU A 238 -5.47 -13.86 -9.51
CA LEU A 238 -4.91 -14.70 -10.57
C LEU A 238 -4.55 -13.92 -11.82
N SER A 239 -5.37 -12.94 -12.22
CA SER A 239 -5.06 -12.04 -13.33
C SER A 239 -3.81 -11.22 -13.07
N LEU A 240 -3.64 -10.73 -11.83
CA LEU A 240 -2.44 -10.01 -11.44
C LEU A 240 -1.20 -10.91 -11.42
N ILE A 241 -1.29 -12.14 -10.90
CA ILE A 241 -0.22 -13.14 -10.94
C ILE A 241 0.21 -13.40 -12.39
N ASN A 242 -0.74 -13.67 -13.28
CA ASN A 242 -0.46 -13.87 -14.71
C ASN A 242 0.22 -12.65 -15.34
N THR A 243 -0.15 -11.45 -14.90
CA THR A 243 0.50 -10.22 -15.36
C THR A 243 1.98 -10.18 -14.95
N TYR A 244 2.33 -10.56 -13.73
CA TYR A 244 3.74 -10.70 -13.35
C TYR A 244 4.45 -11.80 -14.13
N ASP A 245 3.79 -12.91 -14.41
CA ASP A 245 4.37 -14.08 -15.05
C ASP A 245 4.80 -13.86 -16.49
N VAL A 246 4.05 -13.06 -17.26
CA VAL A 246 4.37 -12.74 -18.65
C VAL A 246 5.43 -11.63 -18.80
N HIS A 247 5.82 -10.99 -17.70
CA HIS A 247 6.87 -9.99 -17.68
C HIS A 247 8.13 -10.52 -17.01
N ASN A 248 9.29 -9.94 -17.32
CA ASN A 248 10.56 -10.40 -16.75
C ASN A 248 11.18 -9.43 -15.74
N ILE A 249 10.83 -8.15 -15.75
CA ILE A 249 11.35 -7.15 -14.79
C ILE A 249 10.20 -6.27 -14.31
N THR A 250 10.05 -6.14 -13.00
CA THR A 250 9.15 -5.13 -12.42
C THR A 250 9.92 -3.85 -12.18
N ILE A 251 9.30 -2.70 -12.46
CA ILE A 251 9.91 -1.38 -12.21
C ILE A 251 9.01 -0.55 -11.29
N LEU A 252 9.58 -0.01 -10.21
CA LEU A 252 8.88 0.84 -9.26
C LEU A 252 9.50 2.25 -9.25
N PRO A 253 8.97 3.19 -10.07
CA PRO A 253 9.57 4.50 -10.26
C PRO A 253 9.14 5.53 -9.22
N SER A 254 8.54 5.13 -8.11
CA SER A 254 7.99 6.02 -7.10
C SER A 254 9.04 6.97 -6.50
N PHE A 255 8.62 8.19 -6.19
CA PHE A 255 9.45 9.15 -5.46
C PHE A 255 9.43 8.91 -3.95
N THR A 256 8.39 8.25 -3.44
CA THR A 256 8.26 7.90 -2.03
C THR A 256 7.49 6.60 -1.85
N GLU A 257 8.00 5.73 -0.98
CA GLU A 257 7.36 4.49 -0.56
C GLU A 257 7.69 4.20 0.91
N ALA A 258 6.77 3.55 1.60
CA ALA A 258 7.05 2.99 2.92
C ALA A 258 7.27 1.47 2.81
N HIS A 259 6.20 0.72 2.48
CA HIS A 259 6.26 -0.72 2.24
C HIS A 259 5.46 -1.05 0.98
N PRO A 260 6.10 -1.02 -0.20
CA PRO A 260 5.42 -1.27 -1.47
C PRO A 260 5.14 -2.78 -1.65
N LYS A 261 3.87 -3.17 -1.60
CA LYS A 261 3.43 -4.57 -1.77
C LYS A 261 3.86 -5.16 -3.11
N VAL A 262 3.88 -4.34 -4.15
CA VAL A 262 4.29 -4.74 -5.51
C VAL A 262 5.71 -5.31 -5.58
N VAL A 263 6.58 -4.93 -4.64
CA VAL A 263 7.93 -5.53 -4.52
C VAL A 263 7.82 -6.98 -4.06
N ASP A 264 7.05 -7.24 -3.01
CA ASP A 264 6.88 -8.59 -2.50
C ASP A 264 6.10 -9.47 -3.48
N GLU A 265 5.11 -8.92 -4.19
CA GLU A 265 4.38 -9.57 -5.27
C GLU A 265 5.31 -10.00 -6.41
N SER A 266 6.18 -9.10 -6.87
CA SER A 266 7.17 -9.39 -7.91
C SER A 266 8.16 -10.49 -7.49
N LEU A 267 8.70 -10.37 -6.27
CA LEU A 267 9.65 -11.35 -5.72
C LEU A 267 8.99 -12.71 -5.47
N ALA A 268 7.70 -12.75 -5.13
CA ALA A 268 6.93 -13.99 -5.01
C ALA A 268 6.79 -14.72 -6.36
N ARG A 269 6.76 -13.98 -7.47
CA ARG A 269 6.79 -14.55 -8.83
C ARG A 269 8.21 -14.70 -9.40
N VAL A 270 9.22 -14.55 -8.53
CA VAL A 270 10.65 -14.66 -8.89
C VAL A 270 11.03 -13.71 -10.02
N ARG A 271 10.48 -12.49 -9.98
CA ARG A 271 10.81 -11.41 -10.91
C ARG A 271 11.65 -10.34 -10.21
N PRO A 272 12.81 -9.95 -10.77
CA PRO A 272 13.63 -8.86 -10.24
C PRO A 272 12.87 -7.52 -10.33
N VAL A 273 13.22 -6.63 -9.40
CA VAL A 273 12.59 -5.31 -9.30
C VAL A 273 13.64 -4.22 -9.44
N ILE A 274 13.43 -3.28 -10.36
CA ILE A 274 14.20 -2.05 -10.45
C ILE A 274 13.49 -0.96 -9.66
N ILE A 275 14.22 -0.28 -8.79
CA ILE A 275 13.79 0.90 -8.05
C ILE A 275 14.74 2.06 -8.34
N PHE A 276 14.33 3.29 -8.04
CA PHE A 276 15.19 4.46 -8.13
C PHE A 276 15.74 4.88 -6.77
N ASP A 277 16.81 5.70 -6.78
CA ASP A 277 17.55 6.11 -5.58
C ASP A 277 16.65 6.71 -4.48
N GLU A 278 15.56 7.38 -4.84
CA GLU A 278 14.66 8.04 -3.90
C GLU A 278 14.02 7.09 -2.89
N ILE A 279 13.90 5.81 -3.28
CA ILE A 279 13.31 4.78 -2.42
C ILE A 279 14.30 3.63 -2.09
N ASN A 280 15.60 3.88 -2.18
CA ASN A 280 16.65 2.87 -1.92
C ASN A 280 16.55 2.20 -0.54
N HIS A 281 15.96 2.89 0.44
CA HIS A 281 15.74 2.37 1.79
C HIS A 281 14.87 1.11 1.86
N ILE A 282 14.11 0.78 0.79
CA ILE A 282 13.29 -0.44 0.75
C ILE A 282 14.09 -1.71 0.42
N VAL A 283 15.33 -1.58 -0.07
CA VAL A 283 16.19 -2.73 -0.44
C VAL A 283 16.49 -3.65 0.74
N LYS A 284 16.48 -3.13 1.96
CA LYS A 284 16.87 -3.81 3.21
C LYS A 284 16.75 -5.35 3.17
N LYS A 285 17.90 -6.03 3.02
CA LYS A 285 18.04 -7.50 3.11
C LYS A 285 17.16 -8.32 2.14
N LYS A 286 16.66 -7.73 1.05
CA LYS A 286 15.91 -8.45 0.01
C LYS A 286 16.79 -8.66 -1.21
N TYR A 287 16.87 -9.88 -1.68
CA TYR A 287 17.52 -10.23 -2.95
C TYR A 287 16.58 -9.90 -4.11
N GLY A 288 17.16 -9.52 -5.25
CA GLY A 288 16.41 -9.24 -6.49
C GLY A 288 15.92 -7.80 -6.62
N LEU A 289 16.35 -6.88 -5.76
CA LEU A 289 16.10 -5.43 -5.90
C LEU A 289 17.36 -4.75 -6.44
N PHE A 290 17.20 -3.98 -7.50
CA PHE A 290 18.27 -3.25 -8.18
C PHE A 290 17.97 -1.75 -8.16
N ILE A 291 18.98 -0.96 -7.80
CA ILE A 291 18.87 0.50 -7.74
C ILE A 291 19.39 1.07 -9.05
N SER A 292 18.60 1.93 -9.68
CA SER A 292 18.99 2.72 -10.84
C SER A 292 18.94 4.21 -10.52
N LYS A 293 19.83 5.00 -11.10
CA LYS A 293 19.65 6.45 -11.17
C LYS A 293 18.50 6.78 -12.12
N ARG A 294 17.82 7.90 -11.88
CA ARG A 294 16.67 8.32 -12.67
C ARG A 294 17.10 8.99 -14.01
N ASN A 295 17.75 8.20 -14.86
CA ASN A 295 18.14 8.57 -16.24
C ASN A 295 18.20 7.31 -17.13
N SER A 296 18.18 7.53 -18.44
CA SER A 296 18.13 6.49 -19.48
C SER A 296 19.36 5.57 -19.45
N LYS A 297 20.56 6.13 -19.30
CA LYS A 297 21.81 5.36 -19.29
C LYS A 297 21.84 4.35 -18.12
N SER A 298 21.63 4.83 -16.89
CA SER A 298 21.67 3.96 -15.70
C SER A 298 20.56 2.92 -15.71
N LEU A 299 19.34 3.29 -16.16
CA LEU A 299 18.25 2.34 -16.28
C LEU A 299 18.58 1.23 -17.29
N LEU A 300 19.10 1.58 -18.46
CA LEU A 300 19.47 0.62 -19.49
C LEU A 300 20.59 -0.31 -19.04
N GLU A 301 21.64 0.23 -18.37
CA GLU A 301 22.71 -0.58 -17.78
C GLU A 301 22.16 -1.59 -16.75
N THR A 302 21.23 -1.15 -15.88
CA THR A 302 20.59 -2.01 -14.88
C THR A 302 19.75 -3.10 -15.55
N ILE A 303 18.98 -2.77 -16.58
CA ILE A 303 18.18 -3.74 -17.34
C ILE A 303 19.10 -4.77 -18.00
N LYS A 304 20.15 -4.36 -18.70
CA LYS A 304 21.13 -5.26 -19.36
C LYS A 304 21.81 -6.18 -18.35
N PHE A 305 22.21 -5.64 -17.19
CA PHE A 305 22.79 -6.46 -16.10
C PHE A 305 21.80 -7.53 -15.64
N ILE A 306 20.55 -7.19 -15.40
CA ILE A 306 19.51 -8.14 -14.96
C ILE A 306 19.30 -9.22 -16.01
N MET A 307 19.14 -8.84 -17.28
CA MET A 307 18.88 -9.79 -18.37
C MET A 307 20.03 -10.78 -18.54
N ASN A 308 21.28 -10.31 -18.44
CA ASN A 308 22.48 -11.15 -18.59
C ASN A 308 22.70 -12.11 -17.40
N ASN A 309 22.20 -11.78 -16.21
CA ASN A 309 22.41 -12.55 -14.98
C ASN A 309 21.10 -13.17 -14.44
N TYR A 310 20.06 -13.26 -15.27
CA TYR A 310 18.70 -13.53 -14.84
C TYR A 310 18.54 -14.81 -14.02
N SER A 311 19.16 -15.91 -14.46
CA SER A 311 19.08 -17.21 -13.77
C SER A 311 19.65 -17.17 -12.35
N ASP A 312 20.77 -16.50 -12.16
CA ASP A 312 21.40 -16.41 -10.82
C ASP A 312 20.63 -15.45 -9.91
N ILE A 313 20.12 -14.36 -10.48
CA ILE A 313 19.22 -13.46 -9.77
C ILE A 313 17.96 -14.21 -9.29
N GLN A 314 17.37 -15.08 -10.10
CA GLN A 314 16.23 -15.90 -9.68
C GLN A 314 16.57 -16.85 -8.52
N LYS A 315 17.74 -17.47 -8.54
CA LYS A 315 18.22 -18.31 -7.41
C LYS A 315 18.32 -17.51 -6.12
N ASP A 316 18.81 -16.27 -6.22
CA ASP A 316 18.91 -15.38 -5.06
C ASP A 316 17.55 -14.91 -4.58
N ILE A 317 16.64 -14.53 -5.47
CA ILE A 317 15.27 -14.14 -5.12
C ILE A 317 14.57 -15.22 -4.28
N LYS A 318 14.76 -16.49 -4.61
CA LYS A 318 14.17 -17.63 -3.87
C LYS A 318 14.65 -17.76 -2.42
N LYS A 319 15.72 -17.09 -2.04
CA LYS A 319 16.21 -17.04 -0.64
C LYS A 319 15.41 -16.06 0.23
N ASN A 320 14.57 -15.20 -0.36
CA ASN A 320 13.77 -14.23 0.38
C ASN A 320 12.71 -14.93 1.24
N LYS A 321 12.56 -14.44 2.48
CA LYS A 321 11.39 -14.73 3.31
C LYS A 321 10.41 -13.58 3.14
N LEU A 322 9.36 -13.80 2.34
CA LEU A 322 8.35 -12.80 2.05
C LEU A 322 7.21 -12.88 3.07
N PRO A 323 6.72 -11.75 3.58
CA PRO A 323 5.58 -11.74 4.49
C PRO A 323 4.32 -12.20 3.75
N THR A 324 3.47 -12.98 4.42
CA THR A 324 2.19 -13.40 3.88
C THR A 324 1.04 -12.56 4.46
N LYS A 325 -0.10 -12.54 3.76
CA LYS A 325 -1.33 -11.91 4.24
C LYS A 325 -1.76 -12.49 5.60
N LYS A 326 -1.64 -13.81 5.75
CA LYS A 326 -1.98 -14.51 6.99
C LYS A 326 -1.11 -14.04 8.16
N GLU A 327 0.21 -13.95 7.99
CA GLU A 327 1.13 -13.46 9.01
C GLU A 327 0.84 -12.01 9.37
N PHE A 328 0.65 -11.14 8.37
CA PHE A 328 0.30 -9.74 8.58
C PHE A 328 -0.96 -9.58 9.43
N ILE A 329 -2.03 -10.30 9.12
CA ILE A 329 -3.30 -10.24 9.88
C ILE A 329 -3.12 -10.82 11.28
N LEU A 330 -2.38 -11.93 11.43
CA LEU A 330 -2.09 -12.52 12.75
C LEU A 330 -1.31 -11.57 13.66
N ASP A 331 -0.35 -10.84 13.12
CA ASP A 331 0.41 -9.87 13.91
C ASP A 331 -0.46 -8.70 14.37
N ILE A 332 -1.34 -8.19 13.50
CA ILE A 332 -2.33 -7.18 13.92
C ILE A 332 -3.28 -7.75 14.99
N LYS A 333 -3.76 -8.99 14.84
CA LYS A 333 -4.62 -9.66 15.84
C LYS A 333 -3.94 -9.75 17.20
N LYS A 334 -2.66 -10.15 17.27
CA LYS A 334 -1.87 -10.23 18.51
C LYS A 334 -1.75 -8.88 19.21
N ILE A 335 -1.56 -7.79 18.45
CA ILE A 335 -1.40 -6.45 19.00
C ILE A 335 -2.73 -5.90 19.54
N LEU A 336 -3.85 -6.26 18.91
CA LEU A 336 -5.19 -5.77 19.28
C LEU A 336 -5.85 -6.60 20.39
N ASN A 337 -5.35 -7.77 20.68
CA ASN A 337 -5.78 -8.60 21.83
C ASN A 337 -5.23 -8.03 23.13
#